data_87771ced662666ae5dcaa35c7190e6ae
#
_entry.id   87771ced662666ae5dcaa35c7190e6ae
#
_cell.length_a   1.000
_cell.length_b   1.000
_cell.length_c   1.000
_cell.angle_alpha   90.00
_cell.angle_beta   90.00
_cell.angle_gamma   90.00
#
_symmetry.space_group_name_H-M   'P 1'
#
loop_
_entity.id
_entity.type
_entity.pdbx_description
1 polymer ?
#
loop_
_entity_poly.entity_id
_entity_poly.type
_entity_poly.pdbx_seq_one_letter_code
_entity_poly.pdbx_strand_id
1 'polypeptide(L)'
;MASISDDPNGRRRILFVAPDGSRKTIRLGKIDRKSAEAINRHVEALLSAKIGGQPVPRDTAAWLTGIGESLSEKLAANGLVESSKRAALGEFLRGFILSRPDVKPASIVVWQQPCRNLIQFFGDDKPLRNITPGDCEQFKEWLLTQKLAPATLAKRLSFARTFLHVARKHKLIDENPFAEVKIPPANVSIRQHFIDRDTLGRLLSVANPTWRTIIALSRIGGLRCPSEVLSLEWRHIDWERDRITVPSPKTDRYDGKATRTIPLFSDLRTYLEEAFELAEPGQTHVVGGGHLAKANGPTGWMNCNLRTSFGKLIKRAGLTAWPRMFHNLRSSRETELLETFPVHVVAQWMGHDAKVCLKHYAQTTDDHFHRATRGAESGAQVAQKPAQQMAASHRTESQTSPQNEYREAFNASPCDVLRDTAQTLSGAGGI
;
A
#
# COMPACT_ATOMS: atom_id res chain seq x y z
N MET A 1 28.54 -41.35 15.40
CA MET A 1 29.95 -41.10 15.01
C MET A 1 30.02 -40.85 13.51
N ALA A 2 30.79 -39.86 13.09
CA ALA A 2 31.08 -39.62 11.69
C ALA A 2 32.53 -40.05 11.40
N SER A 3 32.82 -40.51 10.19
CA SER A 3 34.12 -40.96 9.77
C SER A 3 34.46 -40.40 8.39
N ILE A 4 35.74 -40.12 8.17
CA ILE A 4 36.25 -39.66 6.87
C ILE A 4 36.66 -40.87 6.06
N SER A 5 36.27 -40.89 4.79
CA SER A 5 36.73 -41.87 3.80
C SER A 5 37.41 -41.14 2.65
N ASP A 6 38.59 -41.64 2.25
CA ASP A 6 39.30 -41.14 1.10
C ASP A 6 38.81 -41.88 -0.16
N ASP A 7 38.46 -41.15 -1.18
CA ASP A 7 38.07 -41.65 -2.50
C ASP A 7 39.25 -41.49 -3.49
N PRO A 8 39.25 -42.25 -4.62
CA PRO A 8 40.23 -42.07 -5.66
C PRO A 8 40.35 -40.60 -6.13
N ASN A 9 41.53 -40.20 -6.58
CA ASN A 9 41.82 -38.85 -7.09
C ASN A 9 41.82 -37.72 -6.03
N GLY A 10 42.08 -38.02 -4.75
CA GLY A 10 42.17 -37.02 -3.68
C GLY A 10 40.81 -36.44 -3.27
N ARG A 11 39.71 -37.08 -3.61
CA ARG A 11 38.37 -36.74 -3.13
C ARG A 11 38.13 -37.30 -1.76
N ARG A 12 37.31 -36.60 -0.94
CA ARG A 12 36.93 -37.04 0.42
C ARG A 12 35.45 -36.95 0.65
N ARG A 13 34.99 -37.83 1.53
CA ARG A 13 33.60 -37.89 1.99
C ARG A 13 33.52 -38.16 3.48
N ILE A 14 32.50 -37.67 4.10
CA ILE A 14 32.14 -37.94 5.50
C ILE A 14 30.99 -38.92 5.48
N LEU A 15 31.14 -40.05 6.18
CA LEU A 15 30.16 -41.09 6.37
C LEU A 15 29.63 -41.00 7.80
N PHE A 16 28.31 -41.04 7.98
CA PHE A 16 27.71 -41.00 9.30
C PHE A 16 26.35 -41.72 9.32
N VAL A 17 25.89 -42.07 10.53
CA VAL A 17 24.55 -42.61 10.77
C VAL A 17 23.70 -41.47 11.27
N ALA A 18 22.61 -41.18 10.59
CA ALA A 18 21.65 -40.14 10.96
C ALA A 18 20.79 -40.60 12.18
N PRO A 19 20.07 -39.71 12.88
CA PRO A 19 19.23 -40.06 14.03
C PRO A 19 18.16 -41.11 13.72
N ASP A 20 17.74 -41.21 12.46
CA ASP A 20 16.77 -42.18 11.94
C ASP A 20 17.38 -43.56 11.65
N GLY A 21 18.67 -43.79 11.99
CA GLY A 21 19.40 -45.00 11.72
C GLY A 21 19.92 -45.16 10.30
N SER A 22 19.60 -44.27 9.38
CA SER A 22 20.05 -44.31 7.98
C SER A 22 21.51 -43.92 7.84
N ARG A 23 22.24 -44.63 6.96
CA ARG A 23 23.63 -44.27 6.61
C ARG A 23 23.62 -43.15 5.57
N LYS A 24 24.29 -42.07 5.87
CA LYS A 24 24.37 -40.85 4.99
C LYS A 24 25.81 -40.48 4.66
N THR A 25 25.99 -39.81 3.54
CA THR A 25 27.32 -39.46 3.01
C THR A 25 27.34 -37.99 2.55
N ILE A 26 28.30 -37.21 3.05
CA ILE A 26 28.58 -35.89 2.58
C ILE A 26 29.85 -35.92 1.72
N ARG A 27 29.71 -35.66 0.41
CA ARG A 27 30.86 -35.62 -0.52
C ARG A 27 31.47 -34.20 -0.47
N LEU A 28 32.75 -34.12 -0.03
CA LEU A 28 33.46 -32.85 0.12
C LEU A 28 34.20 -32.44 -1.17
N GLY A 29 34.42 -33.38 -2.10
CA GLY A 29 35.21 -33.13 -3.29
C GLY A 29 36.71 -33.24 -3.03
N LYS A 30 37.56 -32.57 -3.85
CA LYS A 30 38.99 -32.47 -3.63
C LYS A 30 39.28 -31.45 -2.53
N ILE A 31 39.73 -31.89 -1.38
CA ILE A 31 39.99 -31.08 -0.19
C ILE A 31 41.16 -31.74 0.58
N ASP A 32 41.97 -30.93 1.24
CA ASP A 32 43.03 -31.45 2.11
C ASP A 32 42.45 -32.17 3.36
N ARG A 33 43.26 -33.04 3.96
CA ARG A 33 42.81 -33.85 5.08
C ARG A 33 42.51 -33.03 6.31
N LYS A 34 43.27 -31.99 6.59
CA LYS A 34 43.08 -31.11 7.76
C LYS A 34 41.74 -30.37 7.69
N SER A 35 41.38 -29.88 6.51
CA SER A 35 40.08 -29.23 6.27
C SER A 35 38.93 -30.23 6.36
N ALA A 36 39.08 -31.47 5.86
CA ALA A 36 38.08 -32.51 6.01
C ALA A 36 37.85 -32.90 7.47
N GLU A 37 38.89 -32.99 8.28
CA GLU A 37 38.83 -33.25 9.72
C GLU A 37 38.18 -32.12 10.49
N ALA A 38 38.40 -30.86 10.11
CA ALA A 38 37.72 -29.71 10.67
C ALA A 38 36.19 -29.77 10.41
N ILE A 39 35.81 -30.07 9.16
CA ILE A 39 34.39 -30.24 8.80
C ILE A 39 33.76 -31.42 9.55
N ASN A 40 34.48 -32.55 9.66
CA ASN A 40 33.97 -33.74 10.35
C ASN A 40 33.66 -33.45 11.82
N ARG A 41 34.49 -32.69 12.53
CA ARG A 41 34.23 -32.29 13.92
C ARG A 41 32.90 -31.52 14.04
N HIS A 42 32.63 -30.60 13.12
CA HIS A 42 31.35 -29.88 13.13
C HIS A 42 30.16 -30.78 12.77
N VAL A 43 30.34 -31.74 11.84
CA VAL A 43 29.31 -32.73 11.53
C VAL A 43 28.99 -33.58 12.75
N GLU A 44 30.00 -34.04 13.53
CA GLU A 44 29.77 -34.79 14.77
C GLU A 44 29.07 -33.94 15.83
N ALA A 45 29.45 -32.66 15.98
CA ALA A 45 28.79 -31.75 16.92
C ALA A 45 27.31 -31.53 16.54
N LEU A 46 26.98 -31.39 15.25
CA LEU A 46 25.61 -31.29 14.75
C LEU A 46 24.81 -32.57 15.00
N LEU A 47 25.42 -33.75 14.77
CA LEU A 47 24.79 -35.03 15.05
C LEU A 47 24.49 -35.21 16.54
N SER A 48 25.48 -34.91 17.40
CA SER A 48 25.32 -35.03 18.86
C SER A 48 24.24 -34.08 19.38
N ALA A 49 24.24 -32.84 18.91
CA ALA A 49 23.20 -31.85 19.27
C ALA A 49 21.80 -32.35 18.86
N LYS A 50 21.69 -32.90 17.64
CA LYS A 50 20.41 -33.42 17.12
C LYS A 50 19.90 -34.66 17.83
N ILE A 51 20.80 -35.59 18.16
CA ILE A 51 20.45 -36.83 18.89
C ILE A 51 20.10 -36.48 20.35
N GLY A 52 20.84 -35.59 20.96
CA GLY A 52 20.65 -35.22 22.36
C GLY A 52 19.58 -34.14 22.59
N GLY A 53 18.97 -33.59 21.55
CA GLY A 53 18.00 -32.47 21.67
C GLY A 53 18.63 -31.20 22.24
N GLN A 54 19.95 -31.04 22.16
CA GLN A 54 20.69 -29.93 22.73
C GLN A 54 20.93 -28.82 21.69
N PRO A 55 21.08 -27.56 22.10
CA PRO A 55 21.46 -26.48 21.20
C PRO A 55 22.84 -26.76 20.57
N VAL A 56 22.99 -26.35 19.31
CA VAL A 56 24.26 -26.45 18.59
C VAL A 56 25.36 -25.66 19.31
N PRO A 57 26.56 -26.25 19.53
CA PRO A 57 27.67 -25.56 20.17
C PRO A 57 28.02 -24.26 19.46
N ARG A 58 28.44 -23.22 20.23
CA ARG A 58 28.72 -21.87 19.69
C ARG A 58 29.69 -21.86 18.54
N ASP A 59 30.77 -22.63 18.63
CA ASP A 59 31.81 -22.71 17.60
C ASP A 59 31.23 -23.31 16.29
N THR A 60 30.38 -24.32 16.40
CA THR A 60 29.72 -24.92 15.24
C THR A 60 28.64 -23.99 14.66
N ALA A 61 27.92 -23.25 15.49
CA ALA A 61 26.97 -22.23 15.03
C ALA A 61 27.69 -21.09 14.28
N ALA A 62 28.81 -20.60 14.80
CA ALA A 62 29.64 -19.61 14.13
C ALA A 62 30.22 -20.13 12.81
N TRP A 63 30.69 -21.37 12.80
CA TRP A 63 31.18 -22.03 11.58
C TRP A 63 30.08 -22.14 10.51
N LEU A 64 28.84 -22.50 10.89
CA LEU A 64 27.71 -22.57 9.95
C LEU A 64 27.40 -21.23 9.27
N THR A 65 27.65 -20.10 9.92
CA THR A 65 27.47 -18.78 9.30
C THR A 65 28.54 -18.45 8.27
N GLY A 66 29.75 -19.07 8.37
CA GLY A 66 30.89 -18.82 7.48
C GLY A 66 31.10 -19.86 6.38
N ILE A 67 30.36 -20.98 6.37
CA ILE A 67 30.57 -22.01 5.34
C ILE A 67 29.97 -21.61 4.00
N GLY A 68 30.60 -22.06 2.92
CA GLY A 68 30.10 -21.87 1.56
C GLY A 68 28.76 -22.58 1.32
N GLU A 69 27.97 -22.00 0.43
CA GLU A 69 26.60 -22.45 0.10
C GLU A 69 26.53 -23.95 -0.26
N SER A 70 27.47 -24.43 -1.07
CA SER A 70 27.51 -25.85 -1.49
C SER A 70 27.64 -26.83 -0.32
N LEU A 71 28.38 -26.46 0.73
CA LEU A 71 28.53 -27.31 1.92
C LEU A 71 27.27 -27.22 2.81
N SER A 72 26.73 -26.02 2.97
CA SER A 72 25.48 -25.81 3.71
C SER A 72 24.31 -26.63 3.14
N GLU A 73 24.21 -26.66 1.79
CA GLU A 73 23.20 -27.49 1.09
C GLU A 73 23.38 -28.98 1.34
N LYS A 74 24.62 -29.44 1.28
CA LYS A 74 24.91 -30.85 1.56
C LYS A 74 24.56 -31.24 3.00
N LEU A 75 24.82 -30.35 3.96
CA LEU A 75 24.41 -30.56 5.35
C LEU A 75 22.91 -30.59 5.51
N ALA A 76 22.19 -29.68 4.85
CA ALA A 76 20.72 -29.61 4.87
C ALA A 76 20.07 -30.84 4.17
N ALA A 77 20.58 -31.23 2.98
CA ALA A 77 20.11 -32.42 2.25
C ALA A 77 20.26 -33.72 3.06
N ASN A 78 21.28 -33.76 3.96
CA ASN A 78 21.49 -34.84 4.86
C ASN A 78 20.76 -34.67 6.21
N GLY A 79 19.99 -33.60 6.37
CA GLY A 79 19.18 -33.34 7.56
C GLY A 79 19.98 -32.95 8.80
N LEU A 80 21.23 -32.51 8.69
CA LEU A 80 22.06 -32.07 9.82
C LEU A 80 21.76 -30.64 10.26
N VAL A 81 21.36 -29.79 9.31
CA VAL A 81 20.85 -28.43 9.54
C VAL A 81 19.48 -28.30 8.91
N GLU A 82 18.69 -27.37 9.41
CA GLU A 82 17.45 -27.04 8.72
C GLU A 82 17.78 -26.55 7.32
N SER A 83 17.12 -27.11 6.32
CA SER A 83 17.17 -26.56 4.98
C SER A 83 16.70 -25.11 5.09
N SER A 84 17.58 -24.16 4.92
CA SER A 84 17.15 -22.79 4.69
C SER A 84 16.35 -22.84 3.39
N LYS A 85 15.02 -22.91 3.50
CA LYS A 85 14.14 -22.91 2.34
C LYS A 85 14.61 -21.80 1.43
N ARG A 86 15.15 -22.14 0.27
CA ARG A 86 15.45 -21.17 -0.76
C ARG A 86 14.11 -20.59 -1.19
N ALA A 87 13.69 -19.52 -0.54
CA ALA A 87 12.51 -18.82 -0.98
C ALA A 87 12.87 -18.13 -2.30
N ALA A 88 12.38 -18.67 -3.40
CA ALA A 88 12.45 -18.02 -4.69
C ALA A 88 11.59 -16.76 -4.66
N LEU A 89 12.04 -15.70 -5.34
CA LEU A 89 11.36 -14.42 -5.39
C LEU A 89 9.90 -14.55 -5.82
N GLY A 90 9.64 -15.29 -6.89
CA GLY A 90 8.28 -15.44 -7.42
C GLY A 90 7.37 -16.22 -6.49
N GLU A 91 7.87 -17.31 -5.88
CA GLU A 91 7.13 -18.08 -4.88
C GLU A 91 6.75 -17.20 -3.67
N PHE A 92 7.72 -16.46 -3.15
CA PHE A 92 7.52 -15.52 -2.04
C PHE A 92 6.46 -14.46 -2.38
N LEU A 93 6.58 -13.79 -3.53
CA LEU A 93 5.65 -12.73 -3.92
C LEU A 93 4.23 -13.25 -4.13
N ARG A 94 4.06 -14.44 -4.72
CA ARG A 94 2.74 -15.09 -4.85
C ARG A 94 2.17 -15.46 -3.50
N GLY A 95 2.98 -16.09 -2.63
CA GLY A 95 2.62 -16.43 -1.26
C GLY A 95 2.21 -15.20 -0.44
N PHE A 96 2.95 -14.10 -0.58
CA PHE A 96 2.62 -12.82 0.05
C PHE A 96 1.23 -12.31 -0.35
N ILE A 97 0.89 -12.34 -1.63
CA ILE A 97 -0.43 -11.92 -2.10
C ILE A 97 -1.54 -12.85 -1.58
N LEU A 98 -1.32 -14.16 -1.63
CA LEU A 98 -2.30 -15.16 -1.19
C LEU A 98 -2.53 -15.15 0.32
N SER A 99 -1.52 -14.80 1.11
CA SER A 99 -1.63 -14.72 2.57
C SER A 99 -2.44 -13.51 3.08
N ARG A 100 -2.99 -12.67 2.19
CA ARG A 100 -3.68 -11.42 2.52
C ARG A 100 -5.15 -11.41 2.09
N PRO A 101 -6.00 -12.27 2.65
CA PRO A 101 -7.43 -12.27 2.36
C PRO A 101 -8.15 -11.01 2.87
N ASP A 102 -7.54 -10.30 3.82
CA ASP A 102 -8.00 -9.04 4.41
C ASP A 102 -7.91 -7.84 3.45
N VAL A 103 -7.23 -7.99 2.31
CA VAL A 103 -6.95 -6.88 1.39
C VAL A 103 -7.96 -6.85 0.25
N LYS A 104 -8.50 -5.65 -0.01
CA LYS A 104 -9.46 -5.43 -1.10
C LYS A 104 -8.87 -5.80 -2.47
N PRO A 105 -9.67 -6.39 -3.39
CA PRO A 105 -9.21 -6.79 -4.72
C PRO A 105 -8.46 -5.70 -5.48
N ALA A 106 -8.93 -4.46 -5.38
CA ALA A 106 -8.25 -3.31 -6.00
C ALA A 106 -6.82 -3.07 -5.50
N SER A 107 -6.52 -3.38 -4.23
CA SER A 107 -5.17 -3.27 -3.69
C SER A 107 -4.28 -4.40 -4.19
N ILE A 108 -4.82 -5.60 -4.33
CA ILE A 108 -4.11 -6.75 -4.91
C ILE A 108 -3.66 -6.43 -6.34
N VAL A 109 -4.55 -5.88 -7.17
CA VAL A 109 -4.22 -5.43 -8.54
C VAL A 109 -3.05 -4.43 -8.55
N VAL A 110 -3.03 -3.51 -7.58
CA VAL A 110 -1.93 -2.54 -7.44
C VAL A 110 -0.62 -3.23 -7.04
N TRP A 111 -0.64 -4.24 -6.18
CA TRP A 111 0.54 -4.99 -5.75
C TRP A 111 1.09 -5.91 -6.85
N GLN A 112 0.24 -6.48 -7.67
CA GLN A 112 0.64 -7.33 -8.80
C GLN A 112 1.55 -6.59 -9.80
N GLN A 113 1.43 -5.26 -9.94
CA GLN A 113 2.27 -4.48 -10.84
C GLN A 113 3.76 -4.52 -10.44
N PRO A 114 4.14 -4.09 -9.21
CA PRO A 114 5.53 -4.19 -8.76
C PRO A 114 6.01 -5.65 -8.65
N CYS A 115 5.16 -6.62 -8.30
CA CYS A 115 5.53 -8.03 -8.33
C CYS A 115 5.95 -8.47 -9.73
N ARG A 116 5.17 -8.14 -10.77
CA ARG A 116 5.54 -8.42 -12.17
C ARG A 116 6.86 -7.78 -12.57
N ASN A 117 7.10 -6.53 -12.16
CA ASN A 117 8.38 -5.88 -12.47
C ASN A 117 9.57 -6.56 -11.78
N LEU A 118 9.42 -6.96 -10.52
CA LEU A 118 10.46 -7.69 -9.79
C LEU A 118 10.76 -9.02 -10.47
N ILE A 119 9.74 -9.80 -10.81
CA ILE A 119 9.90 -11.09 -11.50
C ILE A 119 10.51 -10.89 -12.90
N GLN A 120 10.08 -9.88 -13.65
CA GLN A 120 10.60 -9.59 -14.98
C GLN A 120 12.08 -9.23 -14.97
N PHE A 121 12.54 -8.50 -13.93
CA PHE A 121 13.94 -8.08 -13.84
C PHE A 121 14.85 -9.13 -13.22
N PHE A 122 14.43 -9.72 -12.09
CA PHE A 122 15.27 -10.66 -11.34
C PHE A 122 15.14 -12.12 -11.78
N GLY A 123 14.01 -12.47 -12.39
CA GLY A 123 13.59 -13.86 -12.63
C GLY A 123 12.72 -14.41 -11.50
N ASP A 124 11.89 -15.39 -11.84
CA ASP A 124 10.96 -16.05 -10.91
C ASP A 124 11.70 -16.87 -9.85
N ASP A 125 12.75 -17.57 -10.28
CA ASP A 125 13.56 -18.51 -9.46
C ASP A 125 14.73 -17.84 -8.71
N LYS A 126 14.90 -16.51 -8.80
CA LYS A 126 15.98 -15.80 -8.11
C LYS A 126 15.86 -16.01 -6.60
N PRO A 127 16.87 -16.60 -5.93
CA PRO A 127 16.85 -16.74 -4.49
C PRO A 127 16.85 -15.36 -3.81
N LEU A 128 15.95 -15.15 -2.84
CA LEU A 128 15.84 -13.86 -2.15
C LEU A 128 17.16 -13.39 -1.51
N ARG A 129 17.93 -14.32 -0.95
CA ARG A 129 19.24 -14.03 -0.32
C ARG A 129 20.30 -13.55 -1.30
N ASN A 130 20.13 -13.86 -2.59
CA ASN A 130 21.07 -13.50 -3.65
C ASN A 130 20.70 -12.17 -4.33
N ILE A 131 19.74 -11.43 -3.78
CA ILE A 131 19.41 -10.07 -4.23
C ILE A 131 20.26 -9.11 -3.40
N THR A 132 21.20 -8.44 -4.05
CA THR A 132 22.11 -7.49 -3.42
C THR A 132 21.58 -6.05 -3.47
N PRO A 133 22.08 -5.11 -2.65
CA PRO A 133 21.77 -3.69 -2.79
C PRO A 133 22.12 -3.13 -4.17
N GLY A 134 23.22 -3.59 -4.78
CA GLY A 134 23.61 -3.22 -6.15
C GLY A 134 22.58 -3.65 -7.19
N ASP A 135 22.03 -4.88 -7.07
CA ASP A 135 20.96 -5.36 -7.94
C ASP A 135 19.70 -4.48 -7.80
N CYS A 136 19.41 -3.96 -6.60
CA CYS A 136 18.26 -3.10 -6.35
C CYS A 136 18.41 -1.70 -6.97
N GLU A 137 19.62 -1.13 -7.01
CA GLU A 137 19.88 0.10 -7.76
C GLU A 137 19.75 -0.16 -9.28
N GLN A 138 20.26 -1.27 -9.82
CA GLN A 138 20.07 -1.64 -11.22
C GLN A 138 18.59 -1.83 -11.55
N PHE A 139 17.78 -2.43 -10.65
CA PHE A 139 16.34 -2.51 -10.83
C PHE A 139 15.68 -1.14 -10.92
N LYS A 140 16.10 -0.18 -10.10
CA LYS A 140 15.61 1.21 -10.17
C LYS A 140 15.98 1.85 -11.53
N GLU A 141 17.22 1.67 -12.00
CA GLU A 141 17.65 2.16 -13.31
C GLU A 141 16.82 1.52 -14.43
N TRP A 142 16.62 0.21 -14.37
CA TRP A 142 15.74 -0.48 -15.32
C TRP A 142 14.30 0.07 -15.29
N LEU A 143 13.74 0.36 -14.12
CA LEU A 143 12.41 0.99 -14.03
C LEU A 143 12.38 2.39 -14.66
N LEU A 144 13.48 3.15 -14.61
CA LEU A 144 13.60 4.45 -15.30
C LEU A 144 13.52 4.30 -16.82
N THR A 145 14.14 3.24 -17.40
CA THR A 145 14.03 2.97 -18.85
C THR A 145 12.60 2.67 -19.31
N GLN A 146 11.72 2.24 -18.40
CA GLN A 146 10.32 1.95 -18.71
C GLN A 146 9.45 3.22 -18.90
N LYS A 147 10.03 4.40 -18.90
CA LYS A 147 9.37 5.72 -19.09
C LYS A 147 8.16 5.91 -18.16
N LEU A 148 8.25 5.42 -16.92
CA LEU A 148 7.19 5.53 -15.93
C LEU A 148 7.10 6.95 -15.37
N ALA A 149 5.88 7.39 -15.06
CA ALA A 149 5.71 8.64 -14.32
C ALA A 149 6.42 8.56 -12.94
N PRO A 150 7.06 9.66 -12.46
CA PRO A 150 7.83 9.65 -11.21
C PRO A 150 7.08 9.09 -10.01
N ALA A 151 5.79 9.41 -9.86
CA ALA A 151 4.95 8.86 -8.80
C ALA A 151 4.72 7.34 -8.92
N THR A 152 4.70 6.80 -10.14
CA THR A 152 4.57 5.36 -10.38
C THR A 152 5.86 4.65 -10.03
N LEU A 153 7.00 5.21 -10.44
CA LEU A 153 8.33 4.72 -10.09
C LEU A 153 8.50 4.67 -8.56
N ALA A 154 8.25 5.81 -7.88
CA ALA A 154 8.33 5.90 -6.43
C ALA A 154 7.46 4.84 -5.73
N LYS A 155 6.23 4.63 -6.20
CA LYS A 155 5.32 3.64 -5.65
C LYS A 155 5.82 2.22 -5.86
N ARG A 156 6.37 1.87 -7.04
CA ARG A 156 6.91 0.54 -7.33
C ARG A 156 8.12 0.20 -6.44
N LEU A 157 9.05 1.15 -6.29
CA LEU A 157 10.19 1.00 -5.38
C LEU A 157 9.76 0.88 -3.92
N SER A 158 8.77 1.67 -3.49
CA SER A 158 8.21 1.57 -2.14
C SER A 158 7.60 0.19 -1.86
N PHE A 159 6.86 -0.38 -2.81
CA PHE A 159 6.33 -1.74 -2.66
C PHE A 159 7.42 -2.80 -2.68
N ALA A 160 8.43 -2.69 -3.55
CA ALA A 160 9.58 -3.59 -3.55
C ALA A 160 10.27 -3.62 -2.18
N ARG A 161 10.52 -2.43 -1.61
CA ARG A 161 11.07 -2.29 -0.24
C ARG A 161 10.17 -2.96 0.79
N THR A 162 8.85 -2.78 0.70
CA THR A 162 7.89 -3.39 1.62
C THR A 162 7.91 -4.91 1.53
N PHE A 163 7.91 -5.49 0.32
CA PHE A 163 7.95 -6.94 0.13
C PHE A 163 9.22 -7.56 0.74
N LEU A 164 10.37 -6.98 0.46
CA LEU A 164 11.63 -7.49 1.01
C LEU A 164 11.76 -7.21 2.54
N HIS A 165 11.10 -6.18 3.06
CA HIS A 165 10.99 -6.01 4.51
C HIS A 165 10.18 -7.15 5.15
N VAL A 166 9.11 -7.61 4.52
CA VAL A 166 8.35 -8.79 4.97
C VAL A 166 9.20 -10.06 4.87
N ALA A 167 9.95 -10.24 3.78
CA ALA A 167 10.89 -11.36 3.67
C ALA A 167 11.91 -11.38 4.83
N ARG A 168 12.43 -10.23 5.24
CA ARG A 168 13.29 -10.09 6.41
C ARG A 168 12.58 -10.46 7.71
N LYS A 169 11.34 -10.00 7.92
CA LYS A 169 10.56 -10.39 9.11
C LYS A 169 10.34 -11.90 9.20
N HIS A 170 10.16 -12.57 8.07
CA HIS A 170 10.07 -14.04 8.00
C HIS A 170 11.42 -14.75 8.06
N LYS A 171 12.52 -14.02 8.26
CA LYS A 171 13.90 -14.56 8.32
C LYS A 171 14.31 -15.30 7.03
N LEU A 172 13.72 -14.94 5.89
CA LEU A 172 14.10 -15.45 4.57
C LEU A 172 15.36 -14.76 4.03
N ILE A 173 15.60 -13.53 4.48
CA ILE A 173 16.80 -12.72 4.26
C ILE A 173 17.22 -12.05 5.57
N ASP A 174 18.47 -11.73 5.72
CA ASP A 174 19.02 -11.10 6.93
C ASP A 174 18.76 -9.59 6.93
N GLU A 175 18.96 -8.94 5.78
CA GLU A 175 18.77 -7.51 5.58
C GLU A 175 17.88 -7.23 4.37
N ASN A 176 17.27 -6.06 4.34
CA ASN A 176 16.45 -5.63 3.21
C ASN A 176 17.33 -4.93 2.16
N PRO A 177 17.59 -5.53 1.00
CA PRO A 177 18.49 -4.95 -0.01
C PRO A 177 17.94 -3.64 -0.63
N PHE A 178 16.63 -3.35 -0.50
CA PHE A 178 16.05 -2.08 -0.91
C PHE A 178 16.11 -0.98 0.17
N ALA A 179 16.69 -1.21 1.35
CA ALA A 179 16.64 -0.26 2.46
C ALA A 179 17.22 1.12 2.08
N GLU A 180 18.37 1.12 1.39
CA GLU A 180 19.10 2.33 1.03
C GLU A 180 18.74 2.91 -0.34
N VAL A 181 17.98 2.19 -1.17
CA VAL A 181 17.58 2.66 -2.50
C VAL A 181 16.81 3.98 -2.38
N LYS A 182 17.33 5.05 -2.95
CA LYS A 182 16.69 6.37 -2.92
C LYS A 182 15.42 6.37 -3.78
N ILE A 183 14.27 6.57 -3.13
CA ILE A 183 12.98 6.70 -3.80
C ILE A 183 12.76 8.17 -4.18
N PRO A 184 12.61 8.50 -5.46
CA PRO A 184 12.41 9.88 -5.88
C PRO A 184 11.10 10.45 -5.32
N PRO A 185 11.08 11.71 -4.88
CA PRO A 185 9.85 12.34 -4.40
C PRO A 185 8.83 12.46 -5.54
N ALA A 186 7.58 12.16 -5.24
CA ALA A 186 6.48 12.37 -6.18
C ALA A 186 5.95 13.80 -6.03
N ASN A 187 6.16 14.65 -7.04
CA ASN A 187 5.56 15.97 -7.05
C ASN A 187 4.05 15.87 -7.32
N VAL A 188 3.25 16.28 -6.33
CA VAL A 188 1.77 16.20 -6.39
C VAL A 188 1.19 17.45 -7.07
N SER A 189 1.83 18.63 -6.94
CA SER A 189 1.33 19.91 -7.42
C SER A 189 1.15 19.97 -8.94
N ILE A 190 2.02 19.34 -9.72
CA ILE A 190 1.94 19.30 -11.20
C ILE A 190 0.59 18.72 -11.70
N ARG A 191 -0.14 18.00 -10.88
CA ARG A 191 -1.42 17.36 -11.25
C ARG A 191 -2.62 18.03 -10.61
N GLN A 192 -2.41 19.11 -9.89
CA GLN A 192 -3.50 19.93 -9.37
C GLN A 192 -4.06 20.79 -10.50
N HIS A 193 -5.38 20.91 -10.52
CA HIS A 193 -6.12 21.74 -11.46
C HIS A 193 -7.40 22.19 -10.76
N PHE A 194 -7.57 23.49 -10.64
CA PHE A 194 -8.78 24.05 -10.03
C PHE A 194 -9.89 24.13 -11.08
N ILE A 195 -11.05 23.58 -10.77
CA ILE A 195 -12.24 23.63 -11.60
C ILE A 195 -13.13 24.74 -11.02
N ASP A 196 -13.14 25.87 -11.71
CA ASP A 196 -13.96 27.04 -11.34
C ASP A 196 -15.47 26.78 -11.59
N ARG A 197 -16.29 27.75 -11.21
CA ARG A 197 -17.75 27.67 -11.36
C ARG A 197 -18.19 27.73 -12.82
N ASP A 198 -17.50 28.46 -13.68
CA ASP A 198 -17.81 28.55 -15.12
C ASP A 198 -17.55 27.23 -15.81
N THR A 199 -16.41 26.62 -15.54
CA THR A 199 -16.07 25.27 -16.00
C THR A 199 -17.11 24.25 -15.54
N LEU A 200 -17.53 24.32 -14.26
CA LEU A 200 -18.60 23.47 -13.73
C LEU A 200 -19.91 23.69 -14.47
N GLY A 201 -20.34 24.93 -14.68
CA GLY A 201 -21.57 25.28 -15.41
C GLY A 201 -21.57 24.70 -16.83
N ARG A 202 -20.45 24.85 -17.56
CA ARG A 202 -20.29 24.27 -18.90
C ARG A 202 -20.37 22.73 -18.91
N LEU A 203 -19.84 22.07 -17.89
CA LEU A 203 -19.95 20.61 -17.77
C LEU A 203 -21.40 20.18 -17.51
N LEU A 204 -22.08 20.86 -16.60
CA LEU A 204 -23.46 20.51 -16.21
C LEU A 204 -24.46 20.78 -17.35
N SER A 205 -24.24 21.80 -18.19
CA SER A 205 -25.13 22.15 -19.32
C SER A 205 -25.14 21.06 -20.41
N VAL A 206 -24.05 20.32 -20.60
CA VAL A 206 -23.96 19.26 -21.60
C VAL A 206 -24.17 17.85 -21.03
N ALA A 207 -24.27 17.74 -19.70
CA ALA A 207 -24.43 16.47 -18.99
C ALA A 207 -25.87 15.98 -19.01
N ASN A 208 -26.09 14.68 -19.19
CA ASN A 208 -27.38 14.07 -18.92
C ASN A 208 -27.65 14.01 -17.41
N PRO A 209 -28.87 13.76 -16.93
CA PRO A 209 -29.20 13.78 -15.50
C PRO A 209 -28.26 12.93 -14.64
N THR A 210 -27.97 11.70 -15.02
CA THR A 210 -27.03 10.82 -14.28
C THR A 210 -25.64 11.43 -14.15
N TRP A 211 -25.12 12.04 -15.23
CA TRP A 211 -23.82 12.69 -15.19
C TRP A 211 -23.86 14.02 -14.42
N ARG A 212 -24.96 14.77 -14.45
CA ARG A 212 -25.16 15.94 -13.59
C ARG A 212 -25.03 15.55 -12.12
N THR A 213 -25.73 14.48 -11.71
CA THR A 213 -25.64 13.95 -10.35
C THR A 213 -24.22 13.54 -9.97
N ILE A 214 -23.51 12.78 -10.84
CA ILE A 214 -22.13 12.35 -10.60
C ILE A 214 -21.18 13.56 -10.43
N ILE A 215 -21.31 14.56 -11.30
CA ILE A 215 -20.49 15.78 -11.26
C ILE A 215 -20.81 16.59 -10.02
N ALA A 216 -22.10 16.82 -9.71
CA ALA A 216 -22.54 17.59 -8.54
C ALA A 216 -22.06 16.93 -7.23
N LEU A 217 -22.25 15.61 -7.06
CA LEU A 217 -21.73 14.89 -5.90
C LEU A 217 -20.21 15.00 -5.77
N SER A 218 -19.48 14.93 -6.89
CA SER A 218 -18.01 14.99 -6.87
C SER A 218 -17.47 16.41 -6.65
N ARG A 219 -18.07 17.42 -7.30
CA ARG A 219 -17.56 18.80 -7.33
C ARG A 219 -18.17 19.67 -6.22
N ILE A 220 -19.47 19.56 -5.98
CA ILE A 220 -20.19 20.35 -4.97
C ILE A 220 -20.20 19.62 -3.64
N GLY A 221 -20.54 18.33 -3.63
CA GLY A 221 -20.52 17.50 -2.43
C GLY A 221 -19.15 17.08 -1.95
N GLY A 222 -18.13 17.14 -2.81
CA GLY A 222 -16.77 16.71 -2.49
C GLY A 222 -16.60 15.21 -2.30
N LEU A 223 -17.47 14.37 -2.86
CA LEU A 223 -17.42 12.93 -2.72
C LEU A 223 -16.32 12.31 -3.60
N ARG A 224 -15.75 11.19 -3.12
CA ARG A 224 -14.79 10.41 -3.93
C ARG A 224 -15.50 9.64 -5.03
N CYS A 225 -15.20 9.97 -6.27
CA CYS A 225 -15.67 9.24 -7.43
C CYS A 225 -14.60 8.21 -7.88
N PRO A 226 -14.99 6.94 -8.13
CA PRO A 226 -16.35 6.42 -8.17
C PRO A 226 -16.91 5.93 -6.82
N SER A 227 -16.06 5.63 -5.83
CA SER A 227 -16.42 4.78 -4.70
C SER A 227 -17.54 5.33 -3.81
N GLU A 228 -17.49 6.61 -3.41
CA GLU A 228 -18.50 7.20 -2.54
C GLU A 228 -19.74 7.65 -3.35
N VAL A 229 -19.49 8.19 -4.54
CA VAL A 229 -20.57 8.64 -5.44
C VAL A 229 -21.50 7.48 -5.82
N LEU A 230 -20.95 6.32 -6.16
CA LEU A 230 -21.77 5.18 -6.57
C LEU A 230 -22.35 4.38 -5.41
N SER A 231 -21.79 4.49 -4.20
CA SER A 231 -22.31 3.81 -3.00
C SER A 231 -23.32 4.65 -2.23
N LEU A 232 -23.60 5.88 -2.66
CA LEU A 232 -24.56 6.73 -1.98
C LEU A 232 -25.99 6.25 -2.27
N GLU A 233 -26.76 6.02 -1.22
CA GLU A 233 -28.17 5.64 -1.29
C GLU A 233 -29.08 6.80 -0.82
N TRP A 234 -30.33 6.80 -1.24
CA TRP A 234 -31.32 7.82 -0.84
C TRP A 234 -31.49 7.91 0.68
N ARG A 235 -31.48 6.79 1.38
CA ARG A 235 -31.58 6.74 2.86
C ARG A 235 -30.42 7.44 3.59
N HIS A 236 -29.34 7.76 2.90
CA HIS A 236 -28.20 8.48 3.46
C HIS A 236 -28.37 10.00 3.44
N ILE A 237 -29.45 10.50 2.81
CA ILE A 237 -29.75 11.92 2.69
C ILE A 237 -30.84 12.29 3.69
N ASP A 238 -30.50 13.07 4.69
CA ASP A 238 -31.42 13.67 5.64
C ASP A 238 -31.80 15.06 5.12
N TRP A 239 -32.95 15.12 4.45
CA TRP A 239 -33.48 16.33 3.82
C TRP A 239 -33.94 17.38 4.83
N GLU A 240 -34.36 16.94 6.04
CA GLU A 240 -34.85 17.83 7.08
C GLU A 240 -33.71 18.53 7.84
N ARG A 241 -32.62 17.79 8.09
CA ARG A 241 -31.46 18.32 8.82
C ARG A 241 -30.36 18.83 7.93
N ASP A 242 -30.54 18.86 6.62
CA ASP A 242 -29.54 19.25 5.63
C ASP A 242 -28.22 18.50 5.78
N ARG A 243 -28.27 17.17 5.88
CA ARG A 243 -27.08 16.33 6.07
C ARG A 243 -27.06 15.13 5.13
N ILE A 244 -25.85 14.74 4.76
CA ILE A 244 -25.61 13.51 4.00
C ILE A 244 -24.62 12.65 4.77
N THR A 245 -25.00 11.41 5.08
CA THR A 245 -24.12 10.38 5.62
C THR A 245 -23.45 9.65 4.48
N VAL A 246 -22.20 9.96 4.20
CA VAL A 246 -21.44 9.41 3.07
C VAL A 246 -20.77 8.11 3.46
N PRO A 247 -21.11 6.96 2.84
CA PRO A 247 -20.35 5.72 2.98
C PRO A 247 -18.93 5.90 2.47
N SER A 248 -17.95 5.41 3.21
CA SER A 248 -16.53 5.56 2.88
C SER A 248 -15.86 4.20 2.63
N PRO A 249 -16.12 3.51 1.50
CA PRO A 249 -15.60 2.18 1.22
C PRO A 249 -14.09 2.06 1.21
N LYS A 250 -13.37 3.16 1.14
CA LYS A 250 -11.91 3.18 1.20
C LYS A 250 -11.37 3.01 2.62
N THR A 251 -12.11 3.47 3.61
CA THR A 251 -11.70 3.56 5.03
C THR A 251 -12.57 2.77 5.98
N ASP A 252 -13.53 2.00 5.47
CA ASP A 252 -14.51 1.21 6.22
C ASP A 252 -13.90 0.18 7.18
N ARG A 253 -12.67 -0.29 6.89
CA ARG A 253 -11.91 -1.21 7.73
C ARG A 253 -11.32 -0.57 8.99
N TYR A 254 -11.30 0.75 9.08
CA TYR A 254 -10.82 1.49 10.26
C TYR A 254 -12.02 1.84 11.12
N ASP A 255 -11.88 1.59 12.42
CA ASP A 255 -12.93 1.89 13.39
C ASP A 255 -13.34 3.36 13.33
N GLY A 256 -14.65 3.62 13.37
CA GLY A 256 -15.20 4.96 13.26
C GLY A 256 -15.06 5.67 11.90
N LYS A 257 -14.52 5.00 10.84
CA LYS A 257 -14.27 5.62 9.51
C LYS A 257 -15.04 4.98 8.35
N ALA A 258 -16.05 4.18 8.68
CA ALA A 258 -16.92 3.57 7.67
C ALA A 258 -17.83 4.60 6.99
N THR A 259 -18.21 5.66 7.71
CA THR A 259 -19.03 6.75 7.21
C THR A 259 -18.52 8.10 7.68
N ARG A 260 -18.97 9.18 7.06
CA ARG A 260 -18.83 10.54 7.53
C ARG A 260 -20.06 11.37 7.18
N THR A 261 -20.34 12.39 7.97
CA THR A 261 -21.45 13.30 7.70
C THR A 261 -20.92 14.58 7.06
N ILE A 262 -21.58 15.03 5.99
CA ILE A 262 -21.30 16.31 5.33
C ILE A 262 -22.61 17.13 5.27
N PRO A 263 -22.53 18.45 5.12
CA PRO A 263 -23.71 19.27 4.83
C PRO A 263 -24.34 18.88 3.49
N LEU A 264 -25.63 18.90 3.39
CA LEU A 264 -26.36 18.95 2.13
C LEU A 264 -26.31 20.41 1.65
N PHE A 265 -25.22 20.75 0.95
CA PHE A 265 -25.02 22.10 0.44
C PHE A 265 -26.20 22.53 -0.44
N SER A 266 -26.66 23.79 -0.34
CA SER A 266 -27.78 24.32 -1.10
C SER A 266 -27.64 24.10 -2.61
N ASP A 267 -26.45 24.36 -3.14
CA ASP A 267 -26.13 24.14 -4.56
C ASP A 267 -26.25 22.64 -4.95
N LEU A 268 -25.97 21.72 -4.03
CA LEU A 268 -26.05 20.27 -4.28
C LEU A 268 -27.49 19.77 -4.20
N ARG A 269 -28.31 20.32 -3.30
CA ARG A 269 -29.69 19.95 -3.06
C ARG A 269 -30.48 19.91 -4.38
N THR A 270 -30.43 20.95 -5.19
CA THR A 270 -31.16 21.03 -6.46
C THR A 270 -30.88 19.87 -7.41
N TYR A 271 -29.60 19.42 -7.50
CA TYR A 271 -29.26 18.29 -8.35
C TYR A 271 -29.69 16.94 -7.77
N LEU A 272 -29.77 16.84 -6.44
CA LEU A 272 -30.26 15.63 -5.79
C LEU A 272 -31.78 15.53 -5.85
N GLU A 273 -32.51 16.64 -5.76
CA GLU A 273 -33.97 16.70 -5.96
C GLU A 273 -34.31 16.32 -7.40
N GLU A 274 -33.63 16.90 -8.42
CA GLU A 274 -33.79 16.49 -9.82
C GLU A 274 -33.50 14.97 -10.00
N ALA A 275 -32.45 14.47 -9.39
CA ALA A 275 -32.12 13.05 -9.48
C ALA A 275 -33.14 12.15 -8.78
N PHE A 276 -33.74 12.61 -7.70
CA PHE A 276 -34.75 11.88 -6.96
C PHE A 276 -36.09 11.79 -7.75
N GLU A 277 -36.48 12.91 -8.36
CA GLU A 277 -37.67 12.95 -9.23
C GLU A 277 -37.54 12.05 -10.48
N LEU A 278 -36.33 11.92 -11.01
CA LEU A 278 -36.02 11.09 -12.19
C LEU A 278 -35.64 9.65 -11.83
N ALA A 279 -35.64 9.28 -10.55
CA ALA A 279 -35.29 7.95 -10.11
C ALA A 279 -36.37 6.93 -10.47
N GLU A 280 -35.95 5.76 -10.93
CA GLU A 280 -36.88 4.67 -11.23
C GLU A 280 -37.54 4.16 -9.91
N PRO A 281 -38.81 3.70 -9.96
CA PRO A 281 -39.47 3.10 -8.80
C PRO A 281 -38.60 1.97 -8.20
N GLY A 282 -38.28 2.08 -6.89
CA GLY A 282 -37.46 1.11 -6.19
C GLY A 282 -35.92 1.32 -6.36
N GLN A 283 -35.48 2.36 -7.05
CA GLN A 283 -34.06 2.70 -7.12
C GLN A 283 -33.54 3.12 -5.74
N THR A 284 -32.66 2.33 -5.16
CA THR A 284 -32.07 2.58 -3.83
C THR A 284 -30.90 3.55 -3.88
N HIS A 285 -30.09 3.52 -4.95
CA HIS A 285 -28.87 4.34 -5.08
C HIS A 285 -29.16 5.65 -5.80
N VAL A 286 -28.53 6.72 -5.35
CA VAL A 286 -28.64 8.07 -5.94
C VAL A 286 -28.20 8.06 -7.42
N VAL A 287 -27.11 7.33 -7.73
CA VAL A 287 -26.65 7.13 -9.10
C VAL A 287 -27.12 5.77 -9.62
N GLY A 288 -28.12 5.77 -10.48
CA GLY A 288 -28.66 4.58 -11.13
C GLY A 288 -27.79 4.05 -12.31
N GLY A 289 -28.42 3.25 -13.18
CA GLY A 289 -27.81 2.82 -14.46
C GLY A 289 -26.76 1.73 -14.38
N GLY A 290 -26.75 0.91 -13.34
CA GLY A 290 -25.89 -0.29 -13.24
C GLY A 290 -24.39 0.00 -13.07
N HIS A 291 -24.00 1.24 -12.82
CA HIS A 291 -22.59 1.60 -12.57
C HIS A 291 -22.01 0.91 -11.34
N LEU A 292 -22.77 0.80 -10.26
CA LEU A 292 -22.37 0.13 -9.03
C LEU A 292 -22.17 -1.38 -9.24
N ALA A 293 -23.07 -2.04 -9.98
CA ALA A 293 -22.94 -3.46 -10.29
C ALA A 293 -21.65 -3.77 -11.04
N LYS A 294 -21.27 -2.93 -12.01
CA LYS A 294 -19.98 -3.02 -12.70
C LYS A 294 -18.80 -2.78 -11.78
N ALA A 295 -18.94 -1.88 -10.82
CA ALA A 295 -17.90 -1.56 -9.84
C ALA A 295 -17.65 -2.70 -8.84
N ASN A 296 -18.65 -3.52 -8.56
CA ASN A 296 -18.54 -4.66 -7.66
C ASN A 296 -17.99 -5.93 -8.33
N GLY A 297 -17.57 -5.84 -9.60
CA GLY A 297 -16.90 -6.93 -10.32
C GLY A 297 -15.50 -7.26 -9.78
N PRO A 298 -14.84 -8.31 -10.32
CA PRO A 298 -13.56 -8.85 -9.83
C PRO A 298 -12.42 -7.84 -9.73
N THR A 299 -12.43 -6.79 -10.56
CA THR A 299 -11.42 -5.72 -10.57
C THR A 299 -11.88 -4.46 -9.82
N GLY A 300 -13.01 -4.53 -9.11
CA GLY A 300 -13.56 -3.43 -8.32
C GLY A 300 -13.92 -2.21 -9.16
N TRP A 301 -13.71 -1.02 -8.61
CA TRP A 301 -14.09 0.27 -9.23
C TRP A 301 -13.46 0.54 -10.61
N MET A 302 -12.49 -0.24 -11.05
CA MET A 302 -11.88 -0.10 -12.38
C MET A 302 -12.84 -0.45 -13.53
N ASN A 303 -13.86 -1.25 -13.27
CA ASN A 303 -14.81 -1.71 -14.30
C ASN A 303 -15.87 -0.66 -14.66
N CYS A 304 -16.02 0.42 -13.92
CA CYS A 304 -17.08 1.42 -14.15
C CYS A 304 -16.87 2.26 -15.41
N ASN A 305 -15.65 2.31 -15.94
CA ASN A 305 -15.25 3.12 -17.11
C ASN A 305 -15.68 4.62 -17.07
N LEU A 306 -15.93 5.16 -15.89
CA LEU A 306 -16.39 6.54 -15.72
C LEU A 306 -15.37 7.56 -16.28
N ARG A 307 -14.07 7.24 -16.19
CA ARG A 307 -13.02 8.15 -16.65
C ARG A 307 -13.12 8.44 -18.14
N THR A 308 -13.31 7.42 -18.97
CA THR A 308 -13.43 7.58 -20.43
C THR A 308 -14.69 8.36 -20.79
N SER A 309 -15.81 8.04 -20.15
CA SER A 309 -17.08 8.73 -20.39
C SER A 309 -17.01 10.19 -19.95
N PHE A 310 -16.41 10.49 -18.81
CA PHE A 310 -16.20 11.86 -18.34
C PHE A 310 -15.26 12.64 -19.25
N GLY A 311 -14.21 12.03 -19.77
CA GLY A 311 -13.33 12.66 -20.76
C GLY A 311 -14.05 13.05 -22.06
N LYS A 312 -15.00 12.23 -22.52
CA LYS A 312 -15.87 12.57 -23.68
C LYS A 312 -16.80 13.75 -23.35
N LEU A 313 -17.32 13.80 -22.12
CA LEU A 313 -18.19 14.89 -21.67
C LEU A 313 -17.41 16.21 -21.57
N ILE A 314 -16.19 16.20 -21.03
CA ILE A 314 -15.30 17.37 -20.98
C ILE A 314 -15.06 17.93 -22.39
N LYS A 315 -14.76 17.05 -23.37
CA LYS A 315 -14.60 17.48 -24.78
C LYS A 315 -15.88 18.08 -25.36
N ARG A 316 -17.06 17.50 -25.06
CA ARG A 316 -18.36 18.00 -25.52
C ARG A 316 -18.67 19.37 -24.93
N ALA A 317 -18.21 19.66 -23.69
CA ALA A 317 -18.30 20.98 -23.07
C ALA A 317 -17.32 22.01 -23.68
N GLY A 318 -16.53 21.64 -24.69
CA GLY A 318 -15.50 22.50 -25.29
C GLY A 318 -14.32 22.77 -24.35
N LEU A 319 -14.04 21.84 -23.42
CA LEU A 319 -12.97 21.98 -22.43
C LEU A 319 -11.81 21.03 -22.74
N THR A 320 -10.63 21.41 -22.26
CA THR A 320 -9.45 20.54 -22.27
C THR A 320 -9.46 19.64 -21.04
N ALA A 321 -9.23 18.34 -21.26
CA ALA A 321 -9.18 17.40 -20.16
C ALA A 321 -7.96 17.65 -19.25
N TRP A 322 -8.17 17.68 -17.95
CA TRP A 322 -7.14 17.87 -16.93
C TRP A 322 -6.70 16.55 -16.27
N PRO A 323 -5.52 16.54 -15.62
CA PRO A 323 -5.07 15.37 -14.88
C PRO A 323 -6.02 14.99 -13.73
N ARG A 324 -6.09 13.70 -13.36
CA ARG A 324 -6.88 13.22 -12.19
C ARG A 324 -8.30 13.80 -12.14
N MET A 325 -9.03 13.73 -13.23
CA MET A 325 -10.29 14.43 -13.47
C MET A 325 -11.22 14.48 -12.25
N PHE A 326 -11.62 13.34 -11.69
CA PHE A 326 -12.51 13.30 -10.52
C PHE A 326 -11.85 13.78 -9.21
N HIS A 327 -10.56 13.53 -9.06
CA HIS A 327 -9.85 14.01 -7.87
C HIS A 327 -9.82 15.54 -7.82
N ASN A 328 -9.62 16.17 -8.97
CA ASN A 328 -9.58 17.64 -9.05
C ASN A 328 -10.96 18.28 -8.89
N LEU A 329 -12.06 17.61 -9.27
CA LEU A 329 -13.41 18.06 -8.88
C LEU A 329 -13.54 18.20 -7.37
N ARG A 330 -13.18 17.14 -6.63
CA ARG A 330 -13.21 17.14 -5.17
C ARG A 330 -12.20 18.11 -4.56
N SER A 331 -10.99 18.19 -5.09
CA SER A 331 -9.93 19.09 -4.63
C SER A 331 -10.35 20.56 -4.76
N SER A 332 -11.03 20.94 -5.84
CA SER A 332 -11.55 22.29 -6.03
C SER A 332 -12.62 22.62 -4.97
N ARG A 333 -13.51 21.68 -4.64
CA ARG A 333 -14.48 21.92 -3.56
C ARG A 333 -13.80 22.10 -2.21
N GLU A 334 -12.79 21.31 -1.93
CA GLU A 334 -12.05 21.41 -0.68
C GLU A 334 -11.32 22.76 -0.57
N THR A 335 -10.71 23.23 -1.65
CA THR A 335 -10.11 24.57 -1.72
C THR A 335 -11.12 25.68 -1.40
N GLU A 336 -12.32 25.63 -2.03
CA GLU A 336 -13.40 26.60 -1.74
C GLU A 336 -13.85 26.55 -0.28
N LEU A 337 -14.03 25.36 0.28
CA LEU A 337 -14.47 25.22 1.66
C LEU A 337 -13.44 25.75 2.67
N LEU A 338 -12.13 25.62 2.37
CA LEU A 338 -11.06 26.17 3.21
C LEU A 338 -11.04 27.69 3.27
N GLU A 339 -11.65 28.39 2.30
CA GLU A 339 -11.80 29.83 2.35
C GLU A 339 -12.83 30.31 3.39
N THR A 340 -13.80 29.45 3.70
CA THR A 340 -14.93 29.80 4.56
C THR A 340 -14.88 29.10 5.91
N PHE A 341 -14.40 27.85 5.96
CA PHE A 341 -14.46 27.02 7.15
C PHE A 341 -13.06 26.64 7.65
N PRO A 342 -12.90 26.47 8.97
CA PRO A 342 -11.63 26.01 9.55
C PRO A 342 -11.20 24.66 8.99
N VAL A 343 -9.87 24.45 8.85
CA VAL A 343 -9.28 23.24 8.24
C VAL A 343 -9.74 21.93 8.88
N HIS A 344 -9.94 21.90 10.20
CA HIS A 344 -10.40 20.70 10.91
C HIS A 344 -11.83 20.31 10.55
N VAL A 345 -12.71 21.30 10.33
CA VAL A 345 -14.10 21.07 9.88
C VAL A 345 -14.11 20.52 8.45
N VAL A 346 -13.35 21.19 7.56
CA VAL A 346 -13.24 20.74 6.15
C VAL A 346 -12.64 19.33 6.07
N ALA A 347 -11.58 19.06 6.83
CA ALA A 347 -10.95 17.74 6.88
C ALA A 347 -11.92 16.65 7.37
N GLN A 348 -12.75 16.94 8.37
CA GLN A 348 -13.79 16.03 8.85
C GLN A 348 -14.84 15.74 7.75
N TRP A 349 -15.36 16.77 7.07
CA TRP A 349 -16.33 16.59 5.98
C TRP A 349 -15.72 15.84 4.80
N MET A 350 -14.44 16.08 4.50
CA MET A 350 -13.72 15.40 3.43
C MET A 350 -13.24 13.98 3.83
N GLY A 351 -13.25 13.62 5.11
CA GLY A 351 -12.88 12.29 5.60
C GLY A 351 -11.40 11.99 5.39
N HIS A 352 -10.54 12.90 5.82
CA HIS A 352 -9.10 12.74 5.95
C HIS A 352 -8.54 13.71 7.01
N ASP A 353 -7.27 13.61 7.29
CA ASP A 353 -6.58 14.41 8.27
C ASP A 353 -6.22 15.81 7.70
N ALA A 354 -6.11 16.81 8.57
CA ALA A 354 -5.80 18.18 8.20
C ALA A 354 -4.45 18.30 7.44
N LYS A 355 -3.46 17.49 7.79
CA LYS A 355 -2.16 17.44 7.10
C LYS A 355 -2.30 16.95 5.65
N VAL A 356 -3.18 15.98 5.42
CA VAL A 356 -3.51 15.49 4.08
C VAL A 356 -4.26 16.55 3.29
N CYS A 357 -5.19 17.27 3.93
CA CYS A 357 -5.91 18.41 3.36
C CYS A 357 -4.93 19.44 2.79
N LEU A 358 -4.07 19.99 3.62
CA LEU A 358 -3.12 21.03 3.23
C LEU A 358 -2.11 20.56 2.17
N LYS A 359 -1.62 19.31 2.27
CA LYS A 359 -0.61 18.78 1.35
C LYS A 359 -1.14 18.43 -0.04
N HIS A 360 -2.37 17.94 -0.14
CA HIS A 360 -2.85 17.28 -1.35
C HIS A 360 -4.04 17.94 -2.01
N TYR A 361 -4.77 18.78 -1.29
CA TYR A 361 -6.04 19.33 -1.74
C TYR A 361 -6.09 20.85 -1.76
N ALA A 362 -5.53 21.53 -0.74
CA ALA A 362 -5.46 22.98 -0.74
C ALA A 362 -4.66 23.50 -1.95
N GLN A 363 -5.25 24.41 -2.70
CA GLN A 363 -4.63 25.02 -3.88
C GLN A 363 -4.60 26.53 -3.72
N THR A 364 -3.53 27.17 -4.16
CA THR A 364 -3.50 28.61 -4.35
C THR A 364 -4.10 28.91 -5.72
N THR A 365 -5.17 29.68 -5.74
CA THR A 365 -5.90 30.05 -6.95
C THR A 365 -5.56 31.49 -7.39
N ASP A 366 -5.87 31.85 -8.63
CA ASP A 366 -5.70 33.22 -9.12
C ASP A 366 -6.55 34.20 -8.32
N ASP A 367 -7.69 33.78 -7.79
CA ASP A 367 -8.53 34.59 -6.92
C ASP A 367 -7.82 35.02 -5.63
N HIS A 368 -6.97 34.15 -5.05
CA HIS A 368 -6.13 34.55 -3.91
C HIS A 368 -5.18 35.68 -4.28
N PHE A 369 -4.56 35.63 -5.47
CA PHE A 369 -3.69 36.74 -5.94
C PHE A 369 -4.49 38.00 -6.19
N HIS A 370 -5.65 37.90 -6.84
CA HIS A 370 -6.52 39.04 -7.09
C HIS A 370 -7.01 39.71 -5.81
N ARG A 371 -7.40 38.94 -4.82
CA ARG A 371 -7.79 39.46 -3.49
C ARG A 371 -6.62 40.12 -2.76
N ALA A 372 -5.44 39.51 -2.82
CA ALA A 372 -4.25 40.11 -2.21
C ALA A 372 -3.79 41.41 -2.84
N THR A 373 -3.94 41.53 -4.17
CA THR A 373 -3.51 42.78 -4.92
C THR A 373 -4.52 43.88 -4.87
N ARG A 374 -5.83 43.62 -4.70
CA ARG A 374 -6.87 44.66 -4.64
C ARG A 374 -6.98 45.37 -3.30
N GLY A 375 -6.16 45.00 -2.32
CA GLY A 375 -6.24 45.49 -0.94
C GLY A 375 -7.49 44.95 -0.24
N ALA A 376 -7.36 44.55 0.98
CA ALA A 376 -8.47 44.05 1.77
C ALA A 376 -9.44 45.19 2.09
N GLU A 377 -10.44 45.43 1.25
CA GLU A 377 -11.61 46.14 1.68
C GLU A 377 -12.27 45.30 2.78
N SER A 378 -12.05 45.79 4.01
CA SER A 378 -12.84 45.52 5.21
C SER A 378 -13.46 44.11 5.34
N GLY A 379 -12.71 43.16 5.85
CA GLY A 379 -13.23 41.79 6.17
C GLY A 379 -12.20 40.81 6.71
N ALA A 380 -10.92 41.15 6.69
CA ALA A 380 -9.83 40.17 6.93
C ALA A 380 -9.34 40.09 8.39
N GLN A 381 -10.20 40.07 9.39
CA GLN A 381 -9.74 39.79 10.77
C GLN A 381 -9.74 38.30 11.16
N VAL A 382 -10.14 37.41 10.28
CA VAL A 382 -10.30 35.96 10.67
C VAL A 382 -9.15 35.06 10.21
N ALA A 383 -8.29 35.48 9.28
CA ALA A 383 -7.33 34.58 8.63
C ALA A 383 -5.93 34.49 9.30
N GLN A 384 -5.60 35.33 10.27
CA GLN A 384 -4.23 35.32 10.85
C GLN A 384 -4.05 34.42 12.11
N LYS A 385 -5.11 33.88 12.67
CA LYS A 385 -5.01 33.10 13.91
C LYS A 385 -4.67 31.59 13.78
N PRO A 386 -4.87 30.86 12.68
CA PRO A 386 -4.59 29.44 12.67
C PRO A 386 -3.12 29.05 12.73
N ALA A 387 -2.22 29.86 12.14
CA ALA A 387 -0.81 29.51 12.09
C ALA A 387 -0.06 29.75 13.40
N GLN A 388 -0.45 30.76 14.19
CA GLN A 388 0.18 31.07 15.47
C GLN A 388 -0.30 30.15 16.62
N GLN A 389 -1.54 29.66 16.57
CA GLN A 389 -2.02 28.69 17.56
C GLN A 389 -1.39 27.30 17.39
N MET A 390 -0.96 26.92 16.19
CA MET A 390 -0.22 25.66 16.01
C MET A 390 1.23 25.72 16.53
N ALA A 391 1.84 26.91 16.58
CA ALA A 391 3.20 27.08 17.09
C ALA A 391 3.26 27.14 18.65
N ALA A 392 2.19 27.56 19.30
CA ALA A 392 2.13 27.69 20.76
C ALA A 392 1.77 26.37 21.48
N SER A 393 1.06 25.44 20.83
CA SER A 393 0.68 24.15 21.41
C SER A 393 1.80 23.09 21.39
N HIS A 394 2.94 23.38 20.73
CA HIS A 394 4.07 22.42 20.67
C HIS A 394 5.07 22.53 21.84
N ARG A 395 4.82 23.35 22.86
CA ARG A 395 5.77 23.56 23.94
C ARG A 395 5.45 22.89 25.27
N THR A 396 4.32 22.26 25.41
CA THR A 396 3.96 21.51 26.62
C THR A 396 3.09 20.34 26.23
N GLU A 397 3.70 19.20 26.08
CA GLU A 397 3.20 17.86 26.42
C GLU A 397 3.92 16.82 25.58
N SER A 398 4.98 16.27 26.15
CA SER A 398 5.53 14.98 25.78
C SER A 398 4.58 13.91 26.31
N GLN A 399 3.50 13.62 25.58
CA GLN A 399 2.70 12.42 25.78
C GLN A 399 2.20 11.92 24.44
N THR A 400 2.40 10.65 24.22
CA THR A 400 2.02 9.80 23.11
C THR A 400 0.75 10.25 22.40
N SER A 401 0.93 10.92 21.25
CA SER A 401 -0.16 11.31 20.37
C SER A 401 -0.52 10.15 19.43
N PRO A 402 -1.81 9.92 19.12
CA PRO A 402 -2.28 8.92 18.19
C PRO A 402 -1.72 9.01 16.76
N GLN A 403 -0.91 10.02 16.48
CA GLN A 403 -0.28 10.22 15.16
C GLN A 403 0.78 9.18 14.80
N ASN A 404 1.34 8.47 15.78
CA ASN A 404 2.26 7.36 15.51
C ASN A 404 1.54 6.12 14.95
N GLU A 405 0.32 5.87 15.36
CA GLU A 405 -0.48 4.78 14.81
C GLU A 405 -0.81 4.96 13.31
N TYR A 406 -1.01 6.20 12.85
CA TYR A 406 -1.26 6.47 11.43
C TYR A 406 -0.02 6.31 10.54
N ARG A 407 1.14 6.61 11.09
CA ARG A 407 2.40 6.39 10.38
C ARG A 407 2.77 4.91 10.41
N GLU A 408 2.42 4.21 11.49
CA GLU A 408 2.56 2.76 11.61
C GLU A 408 1.51 2.02 10.81
N ALA A 409 0.26 2.48 10.70
CA ALA A 409 -0.75 1.85 9.85
C ALA A 409 -0.47 1.99 8.34
N PHE A 410 0.19 3.05 7.90
CA PHE A 410 0.66 3.18 6.51
C PHE A 410 2.02 2.52 6.28
N ASN A 411 2.82 2.36 7.35
CA ASN A 411 4.08 1.64 7.40
C ASN A 411 3.98 0.30 8.12
N ALA A 412 2.83 -0.03 8.74
CA ALA A 412 2.59 -1.32 9.36
C ALA A 412 2.76 -2.39 8.30
N SER A 413 3.80 -3.12 8.49
CA SER A 413 4.10 -4.30 7.69
C SER A 413 2.91 -5.27 7.80
N PRO A 414 2.60 -5.97 6.72
CA PRO A 414 1.60 -7.04 6.72
C PRO A 414 1.71 -8.08 7.86
N CYS A 415 2.84 -8.13 8.57
CA CYS A 415 3.09 -9.11 9.64
C CYS A 415 2.52 -8.76 11.01
N ASP A 416 2.22 -7.50 11.30
CA ASP A 416 1.75 -7.14 12.65
C ASP A 416 0.30 -7.59 12.88
N VAL A 417 -0.47 -7.78 11.79
CA VAL A 417 -1.83 -8.33 11.83
C VAL A 417 -1.85 -9.86 12.04
N LEU A 418 -0.75 -10.56 11.71
CA LEU A 418 -0.67 -12.03 11.84
C LEU A 418 -0.35 -12.50 13.27
N ARG A 419 0.08 -11.65 14.17
CA ARG A 419 0.35 -12.02 15.57
C ARG A 419 -0.94 -12.23 16.37
N ASP A 420 -1.95 -11.41 16.14
CA ASP A 420 -3.22 -11.54 16.88
C ASP A 420 -4.07 -12.72 16.45
N THR A 421 -3.97 -13.12 15.16
CA THR A 421 -4.69 -14.31 14.66
C THR A 421 -4.05 -15.64 15.05
N ALA A 422 -2.75 -15.68 15.32
CA ALA A 422 -2.08 -16.91 15.77
C ALA A 422 -2.35 -17.23 17.27
N GLN A 423 -2.62 -16.22 18.08
CA GLN A 423 -2.97 -16.42 19.49
C GLN A 423 -4.43 -16.83 19.69
N THR A 424 -5.33 -16.50 18.78
CA THR A 424 -6.75 -16.92 18.86
C THR A 424 -7.00 -18.34 18.35
N LEU A 425 -6.08 -18.92 17.58
CA LEU A 425 -6.21 -20.30 17.06
C LEU A 425 -5.53 -21.37 17.95
N SER A 426 -4.72 -20.97 18.92
CA SER A 426 -4.12 -21.93 19.89
C SER A 426 -4.92 -22.12 21.17
N GLY A 427 -6.04 -21.40 21.34
CA GLY A 427 -6.91 -21.47 22.53
C GLY A 427 -8.17 -22.34 22.40
N ALA A 428 -8.44 -22.93 21.25
CA ALA A 428 -9.63 -23.76 21.01
C ALA A 428 -9.27 -25.23 20.69
N GLY A 429 -8.60 -25.88 21.62
CA GLY A 429 -8.25 -27.29 21.50
C GLY A 429 -8.12 -27.95 22.88
N GLY A 430 -9.25 -28.07 23.60
CA GLY A 430 -9.33 -28.79 24.88
C GLY A 430 -10.78 -28.90 25.33
N ILE A 431 -11.44 -29.90 24.86
CA ILE A 431 -12.34 -30.92 25.39
C ILE A 431 -13.07 -31.56 24.21
#